data_8268ad8801169a9cd6b513ce79705a4f
#
_entry.id   8268ad8801169a9cd6b513ce79705a4f
#
_cell.length_a   1.000
_cell.length_b   1.000
_cell.length_c   1.000
_cell.angle_alpha   90.00
_cell.angle_beta   90.00
_cell.angle_gamma   90.00
#
_symmetry.space_group_name_H-M   'P 1'
#
loop_
_entity.id
_entity.type
_entity.pdbx_description
1 polymer ?
#
loop_
_entity_poly.entity_id
_entity_poly.type
_entity_poly.pdbx_seq_one_letter_code
_entity_poly.pdbx_strand_id
1 'polypeptide(L)'
;MRRRQSKAEAAISDEVMAFQHEFVGRGPERIRTLMVDDLVIVRSFGVLTLAEKQLAASHEGRGLIKAMRQQVLEAGRPVLEGIIRKHTGVEVVSIHSDISTKSGEWLDVFVLDHHLEEQL
;
A
#
# COMPACT_ATOMS: atom_id res chain seq x y z
N MET A 1 -17.81 4.14 15.41
CA MET A 1 -16.45 3.58 15.18
C MET A 1 -16.32 3.07 13.76
N ARG A 2 -17.09 2.05 13.39
CA ARG A 2 -16.93 1.44 12.05
C ARG A 2 -17.19 2.41 10.90
N ARG A 3 -18.15 3.33 11.04
CA ARG A 3 -18.42 4.33 9.99
C ARG A 3 -17.24 5.26 9.76
N ARG A 4 -16.58 5.74 10.82
CA ARG A 4 -15.39 6.59 10.70
C ARG A 4 -14.24 5.83 10.06
N GLN A 5 -14.05 4.56 10.47
CA GLN A 5 -13.03 3.72 9.89
C GLN A 5 -13.27 3.52 8.40
N SER A 6 -14.52 3.24 7.99
CA SER A 6 -14.85 3.06 6.58
C SER A 6 -14.55 4.30 5.74
N LYS A 7 -14.83 5.48 6.30
CA LYS A 7 -14.54 6.75 5.63
C LYS A 7 -13.03 6.97 5.49
N ALA A 8 -12.28 6.72 6.56
CA ALA A 8 -10.83 6.84 6.55
C ALA A 8 -10.21 5.81 5.60
N GLU A 9 -10.72 4.57 5.61
CA GLU A 9 -10.27 3.51 4.72
C GLU A 9 -10.42 3.92 3.25
N ALA A 10 -11.57 4.48 2.89
CA ALA A 10 -11.82 4.93 1.52
C ALA A 10 -10.89 6.08 1.13
N ALA A 11 -10.67 7.03 2.03
CA ALA A 11 -9.78 8.16 1.77
C ALA A 11 -8.33 7.71 1.59
N ILE A 12 -7.88 6.76 2.42
CA ILE A 12 -6.54 6.18 2.29
C ILE A 12 -6.40 5.47 0.95
N SER A 13 -7.41 4.68 0.56
CA SER A 13 -7.40 3.99 -0.74
C SER A 13 -7.23 4.98 -1.89
N ASP A 14 -7.97 6.09 -1.88
CA ASP A 14 -7.88 7.10 -2.94
C ASP A 14 -6.49 7.72 -3.02
N GLU A 15 -5.89 8.04 -1.87
CA GLU A 15 -4.57 8.68 -1.87
C GLU A 15 -3.44 7.69 -2.20
N VAL A 16 -3.57 6.44 -1.79
CA VAL A 16 -2.59 5.41 -2.18
C VAL A 16 -2.68 5.13 -3.68
N MET A 17 -3.89 5.15 -4.25
CA MET A 17 -4.05 5.04 -5.69
C MET A 17 -3.32 6.17 -6.43
N ALA A 18 -3.48 7.41 -5.96
CA ALA A 18 -2.80 8.57 -6.51
C ALA A 18 -1.27 8.43 -6.38
N PHE A 19 -0.82 7.93 -5.23
CA PHE A 19 0.60 7.64 -4.99
C PHE A 19 1.16 6.68 -6.03
N GLN A 20 0.43 5.60 -6.32
CA GLN A 20 0.89 4.61 -7.31
C GLN A 20 0.92 5.21 -8.72
N HIS A 21 -0.06 6.05 -9.08
CA HIS A 21 -0.03 6.75 -10.35
C HIS A 21 1.22 7.61 -10.49
N GLU A 22 1.58 8.33 -9.44
CA GLU A 22 2.72 9.23 -9.45
C GLU A 22 4.06 8.47 -9.45
N PHE A 23 4.21 7.48 -8.57
CA PHE A 23 5.49 6.81 -8.35
C PHE A 23 5.76 5.62 -9.26
N VAL A 24 4.71 5.00 -9.78
CA VAL A 24 4.83 3.81 -10.64
C VAL A 24 4.42 4.12 -12.09
N GLY A 25 3.60 5.15 -12.28
CA GLY A 25 3.10 5.53 -13.59
C GLY A 25 1.73 4.96 -13.92
N ARG A 26 1.19 4.10 -13.06
CA ARG A 26 -0.18 3.59 -13.19
C ARG A 26 -0.72 3.21 -11.82
N GLY A 27 -2.04 3.28 -11.68
CA GLY A 27 -2.70 2.83 -10.47
C GLY A 27 -3.13 1.37 -10.55
N PRO A 28 -3.59 0.81 -9.42
CA PRO A 28 -4.13 -0.54 -9.39
C PRO A 28 -5.49 -0.60 -10.09
N GLU A 29 -5.90 -1.80 -10.48
CA GLU A 29 -7.25 -2.03 -11.00
C GLU A 29 -8.30 -1.90 -9.91
N ARG A 30 -7.92 -2.29 -8.68
CA ARG A 30 -8.79 -2.22 -7.51
C ARG A 30 -7.91 -2.07 -6.28
N ILE A 31 -8.40 -1.34 -5.29
CA ILE A 31 -7.68 -1.14 -4.03
C ILE A 31 -8.66 -1.24 -2.87
N ARG A 32 -8.19 -1.80 -1.76
CA ARG A 32 -8.97 -1.93 -0.54
C ARG A 32 -8.10 -1.67 0.67
N THR A 33 -8.60 -0.83 1.58
CA THR A 33 -7.93 -0.53 2.83
C THR A 33 -8.76 -1.06 3.99
N LEU A 34 -8.10 -1.72 4.93
CA LEU A 34 -8.70 -2.24 6.16
C LEU A 34 -7.94 -1.69 7.35
N MET A 35 -8.68 -1.23 8.36
CA MET A 35 -8.11 -0.72 9.59
C MET A 35 -8.54 -1.63 10.73
N VAL A 36 -7.57 -2.23 11.43
CA VAL A 36 -7.85 -3.16 12.53
C VAL A 36 -6.77 -3.03 13.59
N ASP A 37 -7.17 -2.80 14.83
CA ASP A 37 -6.27 -2.64 15.97
C ASP A 37 -5.25 -1.51 15.71
N ASP A 38 -3.97 -1.83 15.65
CA ASP A 38 -2.89 -0.89 15.34
C ASP A 38 -2.37 -1.05 13.92
N LEU A 39 -3.18 -1.62 13.01
CA LEU A 39 -2.77 -1.88 11.63
C LEU A 39 -3.65 -1.16 10.63
N VAL A 40 -3.01 -0.65 9.57
CA VAL A 40 -3.69 -0.26 8.35
C VAL A 40 -3.16 -1.17 7.26
N ILE A 41 -4.05 -1.93 6.63
CA ILE A 41 -3.70 -2.89 5.59
C ILE A 41 -4.24 -2.37 4.27
N VAL A 42 -3.36 -2.16 3.29
CA VAL A 42 -3.75 -1.70 1.95
C VAL A 42 -3.47 -2.80 0.95
N ARG A 43 -4.52 -3.26 0.28
CA ARG A 43 -4.44 -4.30 -0.74
C ARG A 43 -4.70 -3.65 -2.09
N SER A 44 -3.70 -3.68 -2.98
CA SER A 44 -3.78 -3.13 -4.34
C SER A 44 -3.72 -4.29 -5.32
N PHE A 45 -4.73 -4.41 -6.19
CA PHE A 45 -4.87 -5.54 -7.11
C PHE A 45 -4.60 -5.09 -8.54
N GLY A 46 -4.05 -6.00 -9.34
CA GLY A 46 -3.79 -5.72 -10.75
C GLY A 46 -2.73 -4.65 -10.94
N VAL A 47 -1.66 -4.66 -10.11
CA VAL A 47 -0.66 -3.59 -10.12
C VAL A 47 0.47 -3.82 -11.12
N LEU A 48 0.66 -5.04 -11.64
CA LEU A 48 1.78 -5.34 -12.52
C LEU A 48 1.67 -4.58 -13.85
N THR A 49 2.73 -3.89 -14.21
CA THR A 49 2.84 -3.26 -15.53
C THR A 49 3.05 -4.34 -16.59
N LEU A 50 2.89 -3.98 -17.86
CA LEU A 50 3.14 -4.90 -18.95
C LEU A 50 4.58 -5.43 -18.90
N ALA A 51 5.55 -4.55 -18.65
CA ALA A 51 6.95 -4.94 -18.54
C ALA A 51 7.16 -5.94 -17.39
N GLU A 52 6.52 -5.69 -16.26
CA GLU A 52 6.61 -6.60 -15.11
C GLU A 52 5.99 -7.96 -15.40
N LYS A 53 4.88 -8.00 -16.12
CA LYS A 53 4.27 -9.27 -16.53
C LYS A 53 5.22 -10.11 -17.39
N GLN A 54 6.00 -9.44 -18.26
CA GLN A 54 7.01 -10.12 -19.06
C GLN A 54 8.13 -10.65 -18.18
N LEU A 55 8.62 -9.85 -17.24
CA LEU A 55 9.70 -10.25 -16.31
C LEU A 55 9.26 -11.38 -15.37
N ALA A 56 7.99 -11.45 -15.02
CA ALA A 56 7.47 -12.43 -14.07
C ALA A 56 7.57 -13.88 -14.58
N ALA A 57 7.87 -14.08 -15.85
CA ALA A 57 8.04 -15.41 -16.44
C ALA A 57 9.29 -16.14 -15.94
N SER A 58 10.28 -15.43 -15.38
CA SER A 58 11.50 -16.06 -14.87
C SER A 58 11.70 -15.76 -13.39
N HIS A 59 12.46 -16.64 -12.72
CA HIS A 59 12.84 -16.44 -11.33
C HIS A 59 13.63 -15.13 -11.15
N GLU A 60 14.59 -14.88 -12.04
CA GLU A 60 15.38 -13.67 -12.01
C GLU A 60 14.52 -12.42 -12.20
N GLY A 61 13.59 -12.46 -13.17
CA GLY A 61 12.69 -11.35 -13.43
C GLY A 61 11.77 -11.05 -12.23
N ARG A 62 11.29 -12.10 -11.55
CA ARG A 62 10.48 -11.91 -10.35
C ARG A 62 11.26 -11.22 -9.23
N GLY A 63 12.53 -11.56 -9.07
CA GLY A 63 13.40 -10.89 -8.10
C GLY A 63 13.61 -9.42 -8.42
N LEU A 64 13.76 -9.08 -9.70
CA LEU A 64 13.90 -7.70 -10.15
C LEU A 64 12.63 -6.88 -9.84
N ILE A 65 11.46 -7.46 -10.07
CA ILE A 65 10.19 -6.80 -9.75
C ILE A 65 10.12 -6.48 -8.26
N LYS A 66 10.42 -7.44 -7.40
CA LYS A 66 10.36 -7.26 -5.95
C LYS A 66 11.36 -6.19 -5.50
N ALA A 67 12.57 -6.21 -6.03
CA ALA A 67 13.59 -5.23 -5.69
C ALA A 67 13.18 -3.82 -6.11
N MET A 68 12.64 -3.66 -7.31
CA MET A 68 12.20 -2.38 -7.83
C MET A 68 11.04 -1.82 -6.99
N ARG A 69 10.05 -2.66 -6.68
CA ARG A 69 8.89 -2.25 -5.89
C ARG A 69 9.31 -1.83 -4.47
N GLN A 70 10.30 -2.51 -3.89
CA GLN A 70 10.83 -2.13 -2.59
C GLN A 70 11.50 -0.75 -2.65
N GLN A 71 12.22 -0.46 -3.72
CA GLN A 71 12.84 0.86 -3.92
C GLN A 71 11.78 1.95 -4.07
N VAL A 72 10.70 1.68 -4.79
CA VAL A 72 9.57 2.61 -4.93
C VAL A 72 8.95 2.90 -3.58
N LEU A 73 8.74 1.87 -2.76
CA LEU A 73 8.21 2.02 -1.41
C LEU A 73 9.10 2.93 -0.58
N GLU A 74 10.41 2.68 -0.57
CA GLU A 74 11.35 3.46 0.23
C GLU A 74 11.40 4.91 -0.24
N ALA A 75 11.39 5.15 -1.55
CA ALA A 75 11.38 6.50 -2.10
C ALA A 75 10.11 7.26 -1.73
N GLY A 76 8.97 6.56 -1.69
CA GLY A 76 7.68 7.16 -1.39
C GLY A 76 7.26 7.10 0.07
N ARG A 77 8.10 6.54 0.93
CA ARG A 77 7.74 6.31 2.34
C ARG A 77 7.22 7.56 3.06
N PRO A 78 7.85 8.74 2.96
CA PRO A 78 7.32 9.92 3.63
C PRO A 78 5.91 10.29 3.17
N VAL A 79 5.60 10.09 1.90
CA VAL A 79 4.27 10.36 1.34
C VAL A 79 3.26 9.38 1.94
N LEU A 80 3.59 8.09 1.94
CA LEU A 80 2.71 7.05 2.48
C LEU A 80 2.46 7.24 3.97
N GLU A 81 3.49 7.53 4.75
CA GLU A 81 3.34 7.80 6.19
C GLU A 81 2.47 9.04 6.42
N GLY A 82 2.63 10.06 5.60
CA GLY A 82 1.80 11.26 5.66
C GLY A 82 0.33 10.99 5.39
N ILE A 83 0.04 10.11 4.43
CA ILE A 83 -1.34 9.71 4.11
C ILE A 83 -1.99 9.05 5.34
N ILE A 84 -1.28 8.09 5.95
CA ILE A 84 -1.79 7.39 7.12
C ILE A 84 -2.02 8.35 8.29
N ARG A 85 -1.04 9.20 8.60
CA ARG A 85 -1.17 10.18 9.68
C ARG A 85 -2.33 11.14 9.46
N LYS A 86 -2.51 11.60 8.23
CA LYS A 86 -3.58 12.53 7.85
C LYS A 86 -4.97 11.97 8.17
N HIS A 87 -5.18 10.69 7.90
CA HIS A 87 -6.50 10.08 8.01
C HIS A 87 -6.73 9.31 9.32
N THR A 88 -5.69 9.00 10.06
CA THR A 88 -5.82 8.28 11.34
C THR A 88 -5.44 9.13 12.54
N GLY A 89 -4.61 10.15 12.36
CA GLY A 89 -4.04 10.92 13.47
C GLY A 89 -2.95 10.17 14.22
N VAL A 90 -2.51 9.02 13.71
CA VAL A 90 -1.57 8.13 14.40
C VAL A 90 -0.30 7.97 13.57
N GLU A 91 0.85 7.93 14.23
CA GLU A 91 2.13 7.79 13.56
C GLU A 91 2.40 6.35 13.15
N VAL A 92 3.06 6.18 12.00
CA VAL A 92 3.47 4.87 11.50
C VAL A 92 4.79 4.48 12.15
N VAL A 93 4.84 3.29 12.73
CA VAL A 93 6.04 2.72 13.34
C VAL A 93 6.85 1.93 12.31
N SER A 94 6.17 1.14 11.48
CA SER A 94 6.84 0.33 10.46
C SER A 94 5.89 0.06 9.30
N ILE A 95 6.48 -0.25 8.14
CA ILE A 95 5.74 -0.64 6.95
C ILE A 95 6.30 -1.98 6.48
N HIS A 96 5.40 -2.95 6.28
CA HIS A 96 5.73 -4.24 5.70
C HIS A 96 5.05 -4.31 4.35
N SER A 97 5.80 -4.59 3.30
CA SER A 97 5.27 -4.55 1.94
C SER A 97 5.81 -5.71 1.13
N ASP A 98 4.95 -6.31 0.33
CA ASP A 98 5.37 -7.32 -0.62
C ASP A 98 4.44 -7.32 -1.81
N ILE A 99 4.96 -7.74 -2.96
CA ILE A 99 4.19 -7.87 -4.18
C ILE A 99 4.18 -9.33 -4.60
N SER A 100 2.99 -9.85 -4.93
CA SER A 100 2.85 -11.19 -5.49
C SER A 100 2.96 -11.08 -7.01
N THR A 101 4.02 -11.63 -7.57
CA THR A 101 4.18 -11.66 -9.03
C THR A 101 3.23 -12.66 -9.68
N LYS A 102 2.59 -13.51 -8.88
CA LYS A 102 1.62 -14.49 -9.36
C LYS A 102 0.22 -13.88 -9.45
N SER A 103 -0.23 -13.22 -8.39
CA SER A 103 -1.59 -12.66 -8.35
C SER A 103 -1.66 -11.21 -8.80
N GLY A 104 -0.53 -10.51 -8.81
CA GLY A 104 -0.51 -9.07 -9.10
C GLY A 104 -1.00 -8.21 -7.96
N GLU A 105 -1.02 -8.75 -6.75
CA GLU A 105 -1.39 -7.97 -5.56
C GLU A 105 -0.16 -7.35 -4.91
N TRP A 106 -0.28 -6.05 -4.57
CA TRP A 106 0.72 -5.36 -3.76
C TRP A 106 0.10 -5.13 -2.39
N LEU A 107 0.68 -5.74 -1.36
CA LEU A 107 0.15 -5.69 0.00
C LEU A 107 1.06 -4.81 0.86
N ASP A 108 0.48 -3.76 1.46
CA ASP A 108 1.18 -2.88 2.39
C ASP A 108 0.53 -2.98 3.76
N VAL A 109 1.32 -3.22 4.79
CA VAL A 109 0.85 -3.25 6.17
C VAL A 109 1.58 -2.17 6.95
N PHE A 110 0.83 -1.18 7.43
CA PHE A 110 1.35 -0.09 8.26
C PHE A 110 1.07 -0.43 9.72
N VAL A 111 2.13 -0.54 10.52
CA VAL A 111 2.01 -0.75 11.96
C VAL A 111 2.05 0.61 12.63
N LEU A 112 1.07 0.89 13.48
CA LEU A 112 0.89 2.20 14.10
C LEU A 112 1.31 2.16 15.57
N ASP A 113 1.58 3.33 16.15
CA ASP A 113 2.01 3.41 17.55
C ASP A 113 0.83 3.41 18.56
N HIS A 114 -0.41 3.45 18.05
CA HIS A 114 -1.63 3.42 18.89
C HIS A 114 -2.72 2.61 18.20
N HIS A 115 -3.64 2.09 18.97
CA HIS A 115 -4.84 1.43 18.45
C HIS A 115 -5.77 2.46 17.82
N LEU A 116 -6.32 2.11 16.67
CA LEU A 116 -7.16 3.02 15.87
C LEU A 116 -8.48 3.39 16.57
N GLU A 117 -9.05 2.47 17.31
CA GLU A 117 -10.32 2.72 18.02
C GLU A 117 -10.19 3.82 19.06
N GLU A 118 -9.00 4.02 19.60
CA GLU A 118 -8.74 5.08 20.58
C GLU A 118 -8.66 6.47 19.91
N GLN A 119 -8.36 6.50 18.62
CA GLN A 119 -8.16 7.76 17.87
C GLN A 119 -9.38 8.13 17.03
N LEU A 120 -10.14 7.15 16.61
CA LEU A 120 -11.30 7.34 15.77
C LEU A 120 -12.59 7.10 16.52
#